data_70b38450ad659aef17c1534a8cc5d08b
#
_entry.id   70b38450ad659aef17c1534a8cc5d08b
#
_cell.length_a   1.000
_cell.length_b   1.000
_cell.length_c   1.000
_cell.angle_alpha   90.00
_cell.angle_beta   90.00
_cell.angle_gamma   90.00
#
_symmetry.space_group_name_H-M   'P 1'
#
loop_
_entity.id
_entity.type
_entity.pdbx_description
1 polymer ?
#
loop_
_entity_poly.entity_id
_entity_poly.type
_entity_poly.pdbx_seq_one_letter_code
_entity_poly.pdbx_strand_id
1 'polypeptide(L)'
;MPDALAALEADRSKLLEEFLRLEDLRPGSITAVVRRCGKPSCHCAKPNDPGHDPQFRLTRRVAGKTVTESFPNPASLRKAQQEVAEFHRLQKLSEDLVGINDKICALRPVERQRGGWTDQEKKRLLQSIRRWRAR
;
A
#
# COMPACT_ATOMS: atom_id res chain seq x y z
N MET A 1 34.43 0.72 14.02
CA MET A 1 33.15 1.37 13.74
C MET A 1 32.25 0.43 12.96
N PRO A 2 31.02 0.26 13.35
CA PRO A 2 30.12 -0.54 12.54
C PRO A 2 29.97 0.14 11.16
N ASP A 3 30.14 -0.63 10.13
CA ASP A 3 29.91 -0.19 8.77
C ASP A 3 28.42 0.20 8.61
N ALA A 4 28.17 1.43 8.22
CA ALA A 4 26.81 1.93 8.02
C ALA A 4 26.04 1.09 7.00
N LEU A 5 26.72 0.61 5.97
CA LEU A 5 26.13 -0.29 4.98
C LEU A 5 25.70 -1.62 5.60
N ALA A 6 26.56 -2.23 6.43
CA ALA A 6 26.22 -3.49 7.10
C ALA A 6 25.03 -3.35 8.05
N ALA A 7 24.93 -2.22 8.76
CA ALA A 7 23.78 -1.92 9.63
C ALA A 7 22.47 -1.82 8.83
N LEU A 8 22.50 -1.14 7.69
CA LEU A 8 21.34 -1.02 6.80
C LEU A 8 20.94 -2.38 6.19
N GLU A 9 21.91 -3.19 5.81
CA GLU A 9 21.65 -4.55 5.32
C GLU A 9 21.02 -5.44 6.39
N ALA A 10 21.44 -5.30 7.65
CA ALA A 10 20.83 -6.00 8.78
C ALA A 10 19.39 -5.54 9.01
N ASP A 11 19.12 -4.24 8.94
CA ASP A 11 17.77 -3.69 9.05
C ASP A 11 16.87 -4.17 7.91
N ARG A 12 17.41 -4.21 6.68
CA ARG A 12 16.68 -4.78 5.52
C ARG A 12 16.31 -6.24 5.77
N SER A 13 17.22 -7.04 6.28
CA SER A 13 16.97 -8.45 6.59
C SER A 13 15.83 -8.63 7.60
N LYS A 14 15.79 -7.79 8.63
CA LYS A 14 14.69 -7.79 9.62
C LYS A 14 13.34 -7.46 8.96
N LEU A 15 13.30 -6.47 8.08
CA LEU A 15 12.08 -6.13 7.33
C LEU A 15 11.62 -7.29 6.46
N LEU A 16 12.53 -7.96 5.77
CA LEU A 16 12.20 -9.12 4.93
C LEU A 16 11.63 -10.28 5.76
N GLU A 17 12.11 -10.47 6.98
CA GLU A 17 11.53 -11.43 7.92
C GLU A 17 10.07 -11.07 8.27
N GLU A 18 9.77 -9.79 8.46
CA GLU A 18 8.41 -9.33 8.72
C GLU A 18 7.47 -9.57 7.53
N PHE A 19 7.95 -9.45 6.29
CA PHE A 19 7.18 -9.83 5.10
C PHE A 19 6.78 -11.31 5.14
N LEU A 20 7.66 -12.18 5.62
CA LEU A 20 7.36 -13.61 5.74
C LEU A 20 6.30 -13.93 6.79
N ARG A 21 6.03 -13.01 7.71
CA ARG A 21 5.01 -13.15 8.76
C ARG A 21 3.67 -12.56 8.38
N LEU A 22 3.55 -11.96 7.19
CA LEU A 22 2.29 -11.43 6.71
C LEU A 22 1.26 -12.55 6.57
N GLU A 23 0.07 -12.29 7.08
CA GLU A 23 -1.07 -13.20 7.00
C GLU A 23 -2.01 -12.77 5.87
N ASP A 24 -3.24 -13.27 5.90
CA ASP A 24 -4.25 -12.92 4.92
C ASP A 24 -4.43 -11.40 4.87
N LEU A 25 -4.36 -10.84 3.69
CA LEU A 25 -4.49 -9.40 3.46
C LEU A 25 -5.34 -9.12 2.24
N ARG A 26 -6.08 -8.04 2.30
CA ARG A 26 -6.87 -7.55 1.16
C ARG A 26 -6.91 -6.02 1.14
N PRO A 27 -6.85 -5.42 -0.05
CA PRO A 27 -6.97 -3.98 -0.17
C PRO A 27 -8.40 -3.51 0.06
N GLY A 28 -8.56 -2.28 0.45
CA GLY A 28 -9.84 -1.62 0.55
C GLY A 28 -9.95 -0.71 1.77
N SER A 29 -11.08 -0.02 1.83
CA SER A 29 -11.45 0.84 2.95
C SER A 29 -12.76 0.36 3.54
N ILE A 30 -12.80 0.21 4.87
CA ILE A 30 -14.01 -0.13 5.58
C ILE A 30 -14.65 1.16 6.07
N THR A 31 -15.89 1.39 5.69
CA THR A 31 -16.66 2.58 6.05
C THR A 31 -17.98 2.18 6.68
N ALA A 32 -18.48 3.05 7.56
CA ALA A 32 -19.82 2.95 8.13
C ALA A 32 -20.71 3.98 7.45
N VAL A 33 -21.83 3.54 6.92
CA VAL A 33 -22.82 4.41 6.28
C VAL A 33 -24.11 4.39 7.07
N VAL A 34 -24.52 5.56 7.56
CA VAL A 34 -25.80 5.76 8.24
C VAL A 34 -26.77 6.32 7.22
N ARG A 35 -27.92 5.69 7.05
CA ARG A 35 -28.94 6.10 6.08
C ARG A 35 -30.09 6.83 6.72
N ARG A 36 -30.61 7.78 5.95
CA ARG A 36 -31.93 8.37 6.17
C ARG A 36 -32.83 7.89 5.05
N CYS A 37 -34.02 7.34 5.42
CA CYS A 37 -34.89 6.69 4.44
C CYS A 37 -35.72 7.65 3.60
N GLY A 38 -35.72 8.96 3.93
CA GLY A 38 -36.49 10.00 3.22
C GLY A 38 -37.98 10.04 3.56
N LYS A 39 -38.46 9.15 4.40
CA LYS A 39 -39.88 9.20 4.84
C LYS A 39 -40.06 10.26 5.92
N PRO A 40 -41.00 11.26 5.72
CA PRO A 40 -41.21 12.34 6.71
C PRO A 40 -41.65 11.85 8.08
N SER A 41 -42.34 10.70 8.14
CA SER A 41 -42.85 10.09 9.36
C SER A 41 -41.82 9.24 10.10
N CYS A 42 -40.66 9.02 9.54
CA CYS A 42 -39.63 8.23 10.18
C CYS A 42 -38.85 9.03 11.21
N HIS A 43 -38.38 8.36 12.28
CA HIS A 43 -37.53 8.98 13.30
C HIS A 43 -36.28 9.64 12.69
N CYS A 44 -35.71 9.09 11.59
CA CYS A 44 -34.52 9.61 10.95
C CYS A 44 -34.73 10.97 10.26
N ALA A 45 -35.97 11.41 10.09
CA ALA A 45 -36.28 12.73 9.52
C ALA A 45 -36.03 13.88 10.52
N LYS A 46 -35.88 13.58 11.79
CA LYS A 46 -35.60 14.58 12.83
C LYS A 46 -34.16 15.08 12.76
N PRO A 47 -33.89 16.40 12.91
CA PRO A 47 -32.54 16.96 12.74
C PRO A 47 -31.45 16.36 13.65
N ASN A 48 -31.83 15.93 14.87
CA ASN A 48 -30.90 15.39 15.87
C ASN A 48 -30.89 13.86 15.93
N ASP A 49 -31.62 13.21 15.04
CA ASP A 49 -31.67 11.76 15.00
C ASP A 49 -30.40 11.19 14.35
N PRO A 50 -29.75 10.15 14.93
CA PRO A 50 -28.55 9.53 14.37
C PRO A 50 -28.79 8.80 13.04
N GLY A 51 -30.06 8.61 12.64
CA GLY A 51 -30.42 7.85 11.44
C GLY A 51 -30.71 6.39 11.74
N HIS A 52 -30.76 5.58 10.69
CA HIS A 52 -30.90 4.14 10.82
C HIS A 52 -29.56 3.48 11.21
N ASP A 53 -29.62 2.21 11.60
CA ASP A 53 -28.44 1.44 11.98
C ASP A 53 -27.35 1.54 10.92
N PRO A 54 -26.08 1.71 11.34
CA PRO A 54 -24.97 1.81 10.39
C PRO A 54 -24.81 0.52 9.58
N GLN A 55 -24.56 0.68 8.29
CA GLN A 55 -24.14 -0.40 7.41
C GLN A 55 -22.64 -0.30 7.18
N PHE A 56 -21.93 -1.38 7.42
CA PHE A 56 -20.50 -1.45 7.20
C PHE A 56 -20.21 -2.00 5.80
N ARG A 57 -19.32 -1.35 5.08
CA ARG A 57 -18.97 -1.68 3.71
C ARG A 57 -17.48 -1.66 3.51
N LEU A 58 -16.99 -2.61 2.72
CA LEU A 58 -15.65 -2.60 2.18
C LEU A 58 -15.71 -2.08 0.75
N THR A 59 -14.96 -1.04 0.46
CA THR A 59 -14.84 -0.46 -0.87
C THR A 59 -13.43 -0.60 -1.38
N ARG A 60 -13.27 -1.12 -2.60
CA ARG A 60 -11.98 -1.30 -3.26
C ARG A 60 -12.10 -1.05 -4.76
N ARG A 61 -10.97 -0.80 -5.39
CA ARG A 61 -10.92 -0.68 -6.86
C ARG A 61 -10.40 -1.99 -7.46
N VAL A 62 -11.14 -2.50 -8.44
CA VAL A 62 -10.78 -3.70 -9.19
C VAL A 62 -10.88 -3.35 -10.69
N ALA A 63 -9.78 -3.44 -11.42
CA ALA A 63 -9.71 -3.13 -12.85
C ALA A 63 -10.33 -1.75 -13.20
N GLY A 64 -10.03 -0.73 -12.40
CA GLY A 64 -10.53 0.64 -12.59
C GLY A 64 -11.97 0.88 -12.11
N LYS A 65 -12.67 -0.15 -11.66
CA LYS A 65 -14.04 -0.05 -11.15
C LYS A 65 -14.07 -0.12 -9.63
N THR A 66 -14.96 0.64 -9.02
CA THR A 66 -15.21 0.57 -7.58
C THR A 66 -16.14 -0.60 -7.27
N VAL A 67 -15.69 -1.51 -6.42
CA VAL A 67 -16.47 -2.65 -5.93
C VAL A 67 -16.74 -2.45 -4.46
N THR A 68 -17.99 -2.60 -4.06
CA THR A 68 -18.45 -2.46 -2.67
C THR A 68 -19.04 -3.79 -2.18
N GLU A 69 -18.59 -4.21 -1.00
CA GLU A 69 -19.03 -5.43 -0.34
C GLU A 69 -19.64 -5.07 1.01
N SER A 70 -20.80 -5.64 1.32
CA SER A 70 -21.46 -5.49 2.61
C SER A 70 -21.20 -6.71 3.49
N PHE A 71 -21.25 -6.53 4.80
CA PHE A 71 -20.98 -7.62 5.76
C PHE A 71 -22.29 -8.12 6.38
N PRO A 72 -22.59 -9.42 6.28
CA PRO A 72 -23.84 -9.97 6.80
C PRO A 72 -23.88 -10.12 8.34
N ASN A 73 -22.72 -10.12 9.00
CA ASN A 73 -22.63 -10.31 10.44
C ASN A 73 -21.35 -9.67 11.02
N PRO A 74 -21.27 -9.50 12.36
CA PRO A 74 -20.09 -8.91 12.98
C PRO A 74 -18.80 -9.72 12.80
N ALA A 75 -18.88 -11.03 12.67
CA ALA A 75 -17.71 -11.88 12.48
C ALA A 75 -17.06 -11.64 11.12
N SER A 76 -17.84 -11.48 10.05
CA SER A 76 -17.34 -11.16 8.71
C SER A 76 -16.70 -9.76 8.67
N LEU A 77 -17.27 -8.80 9.39
CA LEU A 77 -16.67 -7.46 9.52
C LEU A 77 -15.31 -7.52 10.23
N ARG A 78 -15.22 -8.23 11.36
CA ARG A 78 -13.95 -8.36 12.10
C ARG A 78 -12.88 -9.03 11.25
N LYS A 79 -13.25 -10.08 10.51
CA LYS A 79 -12.34 -10.75 9.57
C LYS A 79 -11.79 -9.75 8.54
N ALA A 80 -12.67 -9.00 7.90
CA ALA A 80 -12.27 -8.01 6.90
C ALA A 80 -11.41 -6.89 7.49
N GLN A 81 -11.72 -6.43 8.70
CA GLN A 81 -10.89 -5.43 9.40
C GLN A 81 -9.45 -5.92 9.62
N GLN A 82 -9.28 -7.18 10.01
CA GLN A 82 -7.95 -7.78 10.17
C GLN A 82 -7.22 -7.90 8.84
N GLU A 83 -7.90 -8.32 7.78
CA GLU A 83 -7.33 -8.46 6.44
C GLU A 83 -6.91 -7.09 5.86
N VAL A 84 -7.71 -6.06 6.05
CA VAL A 84 -7.36 -4.69 5.61
C VAL A 84 -6.22 -4.11 6.44
N ALA A 85 -6.21 -4.35 7.76
CA ALA A 85 -5.11 -3.93 8.62
C ALA A 85 -3.78 -4.58 8.20
N GLU A 86 -3.82 -5.85 7.83
CA GLU A 86 -2.65 -6.57 7.32
C GLU A 86 -2.18 -6.02 5.97
N PHE A 87 -3.10 -5.62 5.11
CA PHE A 87 -2.74 -4.92 3.87
C PHE A 87 -2.05 -3.58 4.14
N HIS A 88 -2.52 -2.79 5.10
CA HIS A 88 -1.85 -1.55 5.51
C HIS A 88 -0.45 -1.83 6.08
N ARG A 89 -0.29 -2.93 6.80
CA ARG A 89 1.02 -3.38 7.27
C ARG A 89 1.96 -3.69 6.11
N LEU A 90 1.48 -4.39 5.06
CA LEU A 90 2.24 -4.61 3.84
C LEU A 90 2.69 -3.30 3.20
N GLN A 91 1.80 -2.32 3.09
CA GLN A 91 2.13 -1.01 2.53
C GLN A 91 3.24 -0.32 3.33
N LYS A 92 3.14 -0.33 4.66
CA LYS A 92 4.14 0.26 5.54
C LYS A 92 5.50 -0.44 5.43
N LEU A 93 5.50 -1.77 5.42
CA LEU A 93 6.72 -2.57 5.22
C LEU A 93 7.36 -2.28 3.86
N SER A 94 6.54 -2.12 2.81
CA SER A 94 7.03 -1.79 1.47
C SER A 94 7.68 -0.41 1.42
N GLU A 95 7.09 0.59 2.05
CA GLU A 95 7.67 1.93 2.16
C GLU A 95 9.00 1.91 2.91
N ASP A 96 9.05 1.21 4.03
CA ASP A 96 10.26 1.09 4.85
C ASP A 96 11.36 0.34 4.07
N LEU A 97 11.01 -0.70 3.34
CA LEU A 97 11.95 -1.46 2.52
C LEU A 97 12.53 -0.60 1.40
N VAL A 98 11.70 0.18 0.71
CA VAL A 98 12.16 1.11 -0.33
C VAL A 98 13.11 2.15 0.27
N GLY A 99 12.75 2.73 1.43
CA GLY A 99 13.58 3.73 2.11
C GLY A 99 14.95 3.19 2.52
N ILE A 100 15.00 1.99 3.07
CA ILE A 100 16.27 1.33 3.45
C ILE A 100 17.10 0.98 2.22
N ASN A 101 16.49 0.41 1.19
CA ASN A 101 17.20 0.07 -0.05
C ASN A 101 17.74 1.31 -0.77
N ASP A 102 17.02 2.42 -0.73
CA ASP A 102 17.51 3.68 -1.31
C ASP A 102 18.80 4.14 -0.62
N LYS A 103 18.85 4.08 0.71
CA LYS A 103 20.05 4.37 1.49
C LYS A 103 21.20 3.38 1.19
N ILE A 104 20.90 2.10 1.07
CA ILE A 104 21.88 1.07 0.71
C ILE A 104 22.46 1.36 -0.68
N CYS A 105 21.62 1.67 -1.65
CA CYS A 105 22.05 2.00 -3.01
C CYS A 105 22.97 3.23 -3.02
N ALA A 106 22.66 4.24 -2.21
CA ALA A 106 23.50 5.44 -2.12
C ALA A 106 24.88 5.17 -1.52
N LEU A 107 24.97 4.23 -0.56
CA LEU A 107 26.24 3.90 0.11
C LEU A 107 27.05 2.81 -0.62
N ARG A 108 26.41 2.01 -1.45
CA ARG A 108 27.12 0.93 -2.16
C ARG A 108 28.09 1.50 -3.17
N PRO A 109 29.37 1.09 -3.13
CA PRO A 109 30.37 1.67 -4.02
C PRO A 109 30.12 1.27 -5.47
N VAL A 110 30.45 2.21 -6.36
CA VAL A 110 30.41 2.01 -7.81
C VAL A 110 31.82 1.71 -8.30
N GLU A 111 31.95 0.85 -9.30
CA GLU A 111 33.21 0.62 -9.98
C GLU A 111 33.75 1.95 -10.55
N ARG A 112 35.01 2.24 -10.24
CA ARG A 112 35.68 3.43 -10.78
C ARG A 112 35.94 3.24 -12.27
N GLN A 113 35.17 3.92 -13.09
CA GLN A 113 35.51 4.09 -14.51
C GLN A 113 36.28 5.39 -14.69
N ARG A 114 37.36 5.32 -15.48
CA ARG A 114 38.08 6.52 -15.92
C ARG A 114 37.35 7.09 -17.13
N GLY A 115 37.04 8.38 -17.09
CA GLY A 115 36.37 9.09 -18.16
C GLY A 115 34.86 9.23 -17.98
N GLY A 116 34.26 10.15 -18.72
CA GLY A 116 32.83 10.40 -18.73
C GLY A 116 32.09 9.60 -19.81
N TRP A 117 30.88 10.00 -20.07
CA TRP A 117 30.00 9.41 -21.08
C TRP A 117 30.55 9.61 -22.50
N THR A 118 30.66 8.54 -23.29
CA THR A 118 30.86 8.64 -24.73
C THR A 118 29.53 8.90 -25.45
N ASP A 119 29.56 9.51 -26.64
CA ASP A 119 28.34 9.75 -27.43
C ASP A 119 27.62 8.46 -27.81
N GLN A 120 28.38 7.38 -28.08
CA GLN A 120 27.85 6.07 -28.38
C GLN A 120 27.09 5.46 -27.18
N GLU A 121 27.66 5.57 -25.99
CA GLU A 121 27.02 5.09 -24.74
C GLU A 121 25.72 5.86 -24.47
N LYS A 122 25.73 7.19 -24.62
CA LYS A 122 24.53 8.01 -24.47
C LYS A 122 23.41 7.58 -25.41
N LYS A 123 23.72 7.36 -26.70
CA LYS A 123 22.73 6.93 -27.70
C LYS A 123 22.15 5.56 -27.38
N ARG A 124 23.00 4.60 -27.03
CA ARG A 124 22.60 3.22 -26.68
C ARG A 124 21.67 3.20 -25.47
N LEU A 125 22.04 3.91 -24.42
CA LEU A 125 21.27 3.96 -23.18
C LEU A 125 19.95 4.70 -23.37
N LEU A 126 19.93 5.77 -24.13
CA LEU A 126 18.71 6.50 -24.44
C LEU A 126 17.69 5.59 -25.16
N GLN A 127 18.15 4.78 -26.12
CA GLN A 127 17.29 3.80 -26.80
C GLN A 127 16.79 2.72 -25.85
N SER A 128 17.64 2.22 -24.96
CA SER A 128 17.28 1.23 -23.96
C SER A 128 16.19 1.74 -23.01
N ILE A 129 16.33 2.96 -22.50
CA ILE A 129 15.36 3.59 -21.60
C ILE A 129 14.00 3.81 -22.30
N ARG A 130 14.03 4.24 -23.56
CA ARG A 130 12.79 4.42 -24.36
C ARG A 130 12.06 3.09 -24.55
N ARG A 131 12.77 1.99 -24.83
CA ARG A 131 12.17 0.65 -24.94
C ARG A 131 11.56 0.19 -23.62
N TRP A 132 12.22 0.48 -22.51
CA TRP A 132 11.75 0.09 -21.18
C TRP A 132 10.46 0.82 -20.80
N ARG A 133 10.35 2.11 -21.14
CA ARG A 133 9.15 2.92 -20.89
C ARG A 133 7.97 2.54 -21.77
N ALA A 134 8.23 1.94 -22.93
CA ALA A 134 7.18 1.53 -23.88
C ALA A 134 6.51 0.18 -23.52
N ARG A 135 6.98 -0.52 -22.50
CA ARG A 135 6.40 -1.77 -21.99
C ARG A 135 5.47 -1.50 -20.83
#